data_1e294e6895231817223c2c64abc4b9ea
#
_entry.id   1e294e6895231817223c2c64abc4b9ea
#
_cell.length_a   1.000
_cell.length_b   1.000
_cell.length_c   1.000
_cell.angle_alpha   90.00
_cell.angle_beta   90.00
_cell.angle_gamma   90.00
#
_symmetry.space_group_name_H-M   'P 1'
#
loop_
_entity.id
_entity.type
_entity.pdbx_description
1 polymer ?
#
loop_
_entity_poly.entity_id
_entity_poly.type
_entity_poly.pdbx_seq_one_letter_code
_entity_poly.pdbx_strand_id
1 'polypeptide(L)'
;RHYGYDAQSRQCIEEMAELTQAINKYWRTELQCGKNLYNPWDGYMPDNSEEYYNLVEEIADVQIMLEQMKFFLAAGHDVNCIIDEKLDRQIERINNEHD
;
A
#
# COMPACT_ATOMS: atom_id res chain seq x y z
N ARG A 1 -6.44 20.93 -14.90
CA ARG A 1 -6.17 21.98 -14.00
C ARG A 1 -4.86 21.79 -13.27
N HIS A 2 -3.89 22.58 -13.64
CA HIS A 2 -2.54 22.44 -13.13
C HIS A 2 -2.45 22.66 -11.62
N TYR A 3 -3.19 23.62 -11.14
CA TYR A 3 -3.12 23.99 -9.73
C TYR A 3 -3.61 22.86 -8.83
N GLY A 4 -4.74 22.27 -9.19
CA GLY A 4 -5.28 21.16 -8.43
C GLY A 4 -4.37 19.94 -8.43
N TYR A 5 -3.80 19.61 -9.58
CA TYR A 5 -2.88 18.48 -9.70
C TYR A 5 -1.60 18.71 -8.89
N ASP A 6 -1.03 19.92 -8.94
CA ASP A 6 0.19 20.21 -8.20
C ASP A 6 -0.02 20.01 -6.69
N ALA A 7 -1.11 20.55 -6.16
CA ALA A 7 -1.43 20.39 -4.74
C ALA A 7 -1.64 18.92 -4.39
N GLN A 8 -2.37 18.18 -5.21
CA GLN A 8 -2.66 16.77 -4.95
C GLN A 8 -1.41 15.90 -5.04
N SER A 9 -0.53 16.18 -6.01
CA SER A 9 0.69 15.38 -6.14
C SER A 9 1.61 15.57 -4.94
N ARG A 10 1.71 16.80 -4.42
CA ARG A 10 2.51 17.05 -3.22
C ARG A 10 1.92 16.37 -2.00
N GLN A 11 0.61 16.42 -1.84
CA GLN A 11 -0.07 15.74 -0.75
C GLN A 11 0.15 14.23 -0.84
N CYS A 12 0.09 13.70 -2.04
CA CYS A 12 0.34 12.27 -2.26
C CYS A 12 1.75 11.87 -1.83
N ILE A 13 2.74 12.69 -2.18
CA ILE A 13 4.13 12.43 -1.77
C ILE A 13 4.26 12.42 -0.25
N GLU A 14 3.63 13.37 0.42
CA GLU A 14 3.65 13.44 1.88
C GLU A 14 3.01 12.20 2.50
N GLU A 15 1.86 11.78 2.00
CA GLU A 15 1.18 10.59 2.51
C GLU A 15 1.99 9.33 2.28
N MET A 16 2.67 9.22 1.13
CA MET A 16 3.54 8.08 0.89
C MET A 16 4.73 8.05 1.84
N ALA A 17 5.28 9.22 2.18
CA ALA A 17 6.37 9.30 3.14
C ALA A 17 5.90 8.87 4.54
N GLU A 18 4.70 9.27 4.93
CA GLU A 18 4.12 8.87 6.21
C GLU A 18 3.84 7.36 6.25
N LEU A 19 3.38 6.80 5.12
CA LEU A 19 3.19 5.35 5.03
C LEU A 19 4.52 4.62 5.19
N THR A 20 5.58 5.12 4.55
CA THR A 20 6.90 4.52 4.68
C THR A 20 7.34 4.49 6.15
N GLN A 21 7.14 5.58 6.86
CA GLN A 21 7.48 5.64 8.29
C GLN A 21 6.64 4.66 9.11
N ALA A 22 5.36 4.56 8.82
CA ALA A 22 4.46 3.67 9.53
C ALA A 22 4.84 2.20 9.32
N ILE A 23 5.21 1.84 8.09
CA ILE A 23 5.67 0.49 7.79
C ILE A 23 6.92 0.15 8.60
N ASN A 24 7.88 1.06 8.62
CA ASN A 24 9.13 0.86 9.35
C ASN A 24 8.92 0.76 10.86
N LYS A 25 8.01 1.58 11.38
CA LYS A 25 7.68 1.56 12.80
C LYS A 25 7.05 0.25 13.23
N TYR A 26 6.10 -0.23 12.43
CA TYR A 26 5.44 -1.49 12.70
C TYR A 26 6.43 -2.66 12.64
N TRP A 27 7.29 -2.62 11.64
CA TRP A 27 8.33 -3.64 11.48
C TRP A 27 9.27 -3.68 12.70
N ARG A 28 9.69 -2.50 13.19
CA ARG A 28 10.54 -2.43 14.37
C ARG A 28 9.84 -2.96 15.61
N THR A 29 8.55 -2.67 15.74
CA THR A 29 7.76 -3.16 16.87
C THR A 29 7.71 -4.69 16.86
N GLU A 30 7.50 -5.28 15.70
CA GLU A 30 7.50 -6.73 15.55
C GLU A 30 8.82 -7.34 15.97
N LEU A 31 9.92 -6.79 15.47
CA LEU A 31 11.25 -7.30 15.78
C LEU A 31 11.60 -7.19 17.26
N GLN A 32 11.26 -6.06 17.88
CA GLN A 32 11.61 -5.80 19.26
C GLN A 32 10.79 -6.63 20.24
N CYS A 33 9.53 -6.85 19.92
CA CYS A 33 8.62 -7.59 20.79
C CYS A 33 8.64 -9.08 20.55
N GLY A 34 9.23 -9.53 19.46
CA GLY A 34 9.27 -10.95 19.11
C GLY A 34 7.90 -11.52 18.82
N LYS A 35 6.96 -10.70 18.48
CA LYS A 35 5.60 -11.14 18.18
C LYS A 35 5.42 -11.37 16.71
N ASN A 36 4.80 -12.50 16.37
CA ASN A 36 4.28 -12.69 15.01
C ASN A 36 3.00 -11.90 14.92
N LEU A 37 3.04 -10.80 14.17
CA LEU A 37 1.95 -9.86 14.17
C LEU A 37 0.69 -10.39 13.50
N TYR A 38 0.84 -11.13 12.43
CA TYR A 38 -0.33 -11.73 11.80
C TYR A 38 0.09 -12.94 10.97
N ASN A 39 -0.53 -14.05 11.25
CA ASN A 39 -0.33 -15.27 10.48
C ASN A 39 -1.70 -15.87 10.15
N PRO A 40 -2.17 -15.70 8.91
CA PRO A 40 -3.49 -16.21 8.53
C PRO A 40 -3.60 -17.73 8.63
N TRP A 41 -2.47 -18.43 8.57
CA TRP A 41 -2.46 -19.89 8.65
C TRP A 41 -2.71 -20.40 10.07
N ASP A 42 -2.36 -19.62 11.06
CA ASP A 42 -2.54 -19.98 12.46
C ASP A 42 -3.85 -19.45 13.05
N GLY A 43 -4.63 -18.74 12.25
CA GLY A 43 -5.85 -18.11 12.73
C GLY A 43 -5.59 -17.00 13.73
N TYR A 44 -4.43 -16.41 13.66
CA TYR A 44 -4.02 -15.39 14.62
C TYR A 44 -4.70 -14.06 14.31
N MET A 45 -5.19 -13.38 15.36
CA MET A 45 -5.81 -12.09 15.19
C MET A 45 -4.77 -11.01 14.92
N PRO A 46 -5.09 -10.01 14.09
CA PRO A 46 -4.17 -8.89 13.88
C PRO A 46 -3.85 -8.20 15.20
N ASP A 47 -2.65 -7.66 15.27
CA ASP A 47 -2.21 -6.89 16.41
C ASP A 47 -3.10 -5.66 16.59
N ASN A 48 -3.46 -5.36 17.87
CA ASN A 48 -4.25 -4.19 18.20
C ASN A 48 -3.39 -3.03 18.68
N SER A 49 -2.10 -3.04 18.36
CA SER A 49 -1.21 -1.98 18.79
C SER A 49 -1.53 -0.68 18.09
N GLU A 50 -1.07 0.40 18.69
CA GLU A 50 -1.16 1.73 18.10
C GLU A 50 -0.46 1.77 16.74
N GLU A 51 0.69 1.10 16.64
CA GLU A 51 1.47 1.03 15.40
C GLU A 51 0.70 0.33 14.29
N TYR A 52 -0.07 -0.70 14.63
CA TYR A 52 -0.91 -1.38 13.66
C TYR A 52 -1.98 -0.43 13.12
N TYR A 53 -2.69 0.25 14.02
CA TYR A 53 -3.76 1.16 13.58
C TYR A 53 -3.22 2.34 12.78
N ASN A 54 -2.06 2.86 13.16
CA ASN A 54 -1.41 3.92 12.40
C ASN A 54 -1.07 3.46 10.98
N LEU A 55 -0.55 2.24 10.86
CA LEU A 55 -0.22 1.68 9.55
C LEU A 55 -1.46 1.54 8.67
N VAL A 56 -2.53 0.99 9.22
CA VAL A 56 -3.79 0.81 8.49
C VAL A 56 -4.34 2.16 8.04
N GLU A 57 -4.30 3.16 8.90
CA GLU A 57 -4.76 4.50 8.58
C GLU A 57 -3.93 5.11 7.44
N GLU A 58 -2.62 4.95 7.50
CA GLU A 58 -1.74 5.48 6.44
C GLU A 58 -1.95 4.77 5.12
N ILE A 59 -2.22 3.47 5.14
CA ILE A 59 -2.56 2.74 3.91
C ILE A 59 -3.82 3.34 3.28
N ALA A 60 -4.83 3.58 4.10
CA ALA A 60 -6.09 4.17 3.62
C ALA A 60 -5.84 5.55 3.01
N ASP A 61 -5.04 6.37 3.69
CA ASP A 61 -4.75 7.72 3.20
C ASP A 61 -4.05 7.70 1.85
N VAL A 62 -3.07 6.81 1.68
CA VAL A 62 -2.35 6.69 0.41
C VAL A 62 -3.29 6.20 -0.69
N GLN A 63 -4.16 5.23 -0.40
CA GLN A 63 -5.10 4.75 -1.40
C GLN A 63 -6.03 5.85 -1.87
N ILE A 64 -6.51 6.69 -0.95
CA ILE A 64 -7.35 7.83 -1.30
C ILE A 64 -6.58 8.80 -2.20
N MET A 65 -5.34 9.10 -1.85
CA MET A 65 -4.51 10.01 -2.64
C MET A 65 -4.25 9.47 -4.04
N LEU A 66 -4.00 8.17 -4.16
CA LEU A 66 -3.77 7.54 -5.46
C LEU A 66 -5.02 7.60 -6.33
N GLU A 67 -6.20 7.38 -5.75
CA GLU A 67 -7.44 7.51 -6.50
C GLU A 67 -7.66 8.93 -7.00
N GLN A 68 -7.34 9.91 -6.18
CA GLN A 68 -7.46 11.29 -6.57
C GLN A 68 -6.48 11.65 -7.69
N MET A 69 -5.26 11.13 -7.64
CA MET A 69 -4.29 11.34 -8.71
C MET A 69 -4.77 10.75 -10.03
N LYS A 70 -5.33 9.55 -9.98
CA LYS A 70 -5.89 8.92 -11.19
C LYS A 70 -6.98 9.80 -11.80
N PHE A 71 -7.79 10.40 -10.94
CA PHE A 71 -8.85 11.31 -11.41
C PHE A 71 -8.26 12.55 -12.08
N PHE A 72 -7.29 13.20 -11.44
CA PHE A 72 -6.70 14.42 -12.00
C PHE A 72 -5.94 14.17 -13.29
N LEU A 73 -5.35 13.00 -13.44
CA LEU A 73 -4.62 12.63 -14.66
C LEU A 73 -5.51 11.99 -15.71
N ALA A 74 -6.75 11.72 -15.38
CA ALA A 74 -7.68 10.94 -16.22
C ALA A 74 -7.05 9.58 -16.60
N ALA A 75 -6.36 8.96 -15.65
CA ALA A 75 -5.54 7.78 -15.90
C ALA A 75 -6.12 6.49 -15.33
N GLY A 76 -7.38 6.50 -14.87
CA GLY A 76 -7.95 5.31 -14.22
C GLY A 76 -7.93 4.08 -15.11
N HIS A 77 -8.33 4.23 -16.37
CA HIS A 77 -8.33 3.11 -17.30
C HIS A 77 -6.92 2.59 -17.57
N ASP A 78 -5.99 3.48 -17.83
CA ASP A 78 -4.61 3.11 -18.14
C ASP A 78 -3.95 2.39 -16.97
N VAL A 79 -4.17 2.89 -15.76
CA VAL A 79 -3.61 2.26 -14.56
C VAL A 79 -4.17 0.84 -14.40
N ASN A 80 -5.47 0.68 -14.57
CA ASN A 80 -6.10 -0.64 -14.44
C ASN A 80 -5.56 -1.62 -15.47
N CYS A 81 -5.37 -1.17 -16.70
CA CYS A 81 -4.81 -2.03 -17.75
C CYS A 81 -3.40 -2.49 -17.40
N ILE A 82 -2.58 -1.59 -16.88
CA ILE A 82 -1.21 -1.93 -16.51
C ILE A 82 -1.19 -2.89 -15.32
N ILE A 83 -2.08 -2.68 -14.36
CA ILE A 83 -2.19 -3.60 -13.21
C ILE A 83 -2.52 -5.01 -13.70
N ASP A 84 -3.51 -5.13 -14.58
CA ASP A 84 -3.92 -6.43 -15.10
C ASP A 84 -2.77 -7.12 -15.84
N GLU A 85 -2.03 -6.39 -16.67
CA GLU A 85 -0.88 -6.95 -17.38
C GLU A 85 0.19 -7.46 -16.42
N LYS A 86 0.48 -6.67 -15.39
CA LYS A 86 1.52 -7.03 -14.44
C LYS A 86 1.12 -8.23 -13.59
N LEU A 87 -0.15 -8.33 -13.21
CA LEU A 87 -0.65 -9.46 -12.46
C LEU A 87 -0.59 -10.73 -13.30
N ASP A 88 -0.95 -10.64 -14.58
CA ASP A 88 -0.87 -11.78 -15.48
C ASP A 88 0.55 -12.29 -15.62
N ARG A 89 1.52 -11.38 -15.73
CA ARG A 89 2.93 -11.75 -15.80
C ARG A 89 3.41 -12.42 -14.51
N GLN A 90 2.93 -11.96 -13.38
CA GLN A 90 3.26 -12.58 -12.10
C GLN A 90 2.72 -14.00 -12.02
N ILE A 91 1.50 -14.22 -12.45
CA ILE A 91 0.88 -15.53 -12.45
C ILE A 91 1.66 -16.48 -13.35
N GLU A 92 2.03 -16.03 -14.54
CA GLU A 92 2.86 -16.83 -15.46
C GLU A 92 4.18 -17.23 -14.83
N ARG A 93 4.82 -16.27 -14.16
CA ARG A 93 6.10 -16.52 -13.51
C ARG A 93 5.99 -17.58 -12.43
N ILE A 94 4.95 -17.49 -11.62
CA ILE A 94 4.69 -18.44 -10.55
C ILE A 94 4.44 -19.84 -11.13
N ASN A 95 3.62 -19.92 -12.17
CA ASN A 95 3.32 -21.19 -12.82
C ASN A 95 4.56 -21.83 -13.43
N ASN A 96 5.43 -21.02 -14.03
CA ASN A 96 6.67 -21.53 -14.62
C ASN A 96 7.64 -22.02 -13.58
N GLU A 97 7.66 -21.43 -12.40
CA GLU A 97 8.52 -21.87 -11.30
C GLU A 97 8.09 -23.23 -10.74
N HIS A 98 6.83 -23.55 -10.86
CA HIS A 98 6.28 -24.81 -10.32
C HIS A 98 6.29 -25.96 -11.34
N ASP A 99 6.63 -25.64 -12.57
CA ASP A 99 6.78 -26.67 -13.60
C ASP A 99 8.22 -27.15 -13.64
#